data_43152616e3003d01bb2556d1c09d518d
#
_entry.id   43152616e3003d01bb2556d1c09d518d
#
_cell.length_a   1.000
_cell.length_b   1.000
_cell.length_c   1.000
_cell.angle_alpha   90.00
_cell.angle_beta   90.00
_cell.angle_gamma   90.00
#
_symmetry.space_group_name_H-M   'P 1'
#
loop_
_entity.id
_entity.type
_entity.pdbx_description
1 polymer ?
#
loop_
_entity_poly.entity_id
_entity_poly.type
_entity_poly.pdbx_seq_one_letter_code
_entity_poly.pdbx_strand_id
1 'polypeptide(L)'
;EAIVAAARILKETECHTVKLEGGVQQAGTIAALVSAGIPVMGHIGLQPQSVLTMGGYKVQRDEEQLLADAKAVEDAGAFSVVLECMEAAIAAKITAALSIPTIGIGAGAHCDGQVLVINDLLGLTDSPPRFVKEYAQLRSTISDAVSQYCQDVQSKTFPDSSNSY
;
A
#
# COMPACT_ATOMS: atom_id res chain seq x y z
N GLU A 1 16.71 -3.79 -16.98
CA GLU A 1 16.00 -2.51 -16.71
C GLU A 1 15.71 -2.36 -15.22
N ALA A 2 15.10 -3.35 -14.55
CA ALA A 2 14.72 -3.28 -13.12
C ALA A 2 15.89 -2.92 -12.19
N ILE A 3 17.06 -3.56 -12.37
CA ILE A 3 18.27 -3.27 -11.57
C ILE A 3 18.68 -1.80 -11.73
N VAL A 4 18.70 -1.29 -12.97
CA VAL A 4 19.07 0.11 -13.23
C VAL A 4 18.09 1.08 -12.55
N ALA A 5 16.79 0.83 -12.68
CA ALA A 5 15.76 1.66 -12.06
C ALA A 5 15.87 1.63 -10.52
N ALA A 6 15.98 0.44 -9.93
CA ALA A 6 16.12 0.28 -8.49
C ALA A 6 17.42 0.91 -7.94
N ALA A 7 18.55 0.73 -8.65
CA ALA A 7 19.82 1.36 -8.26
C ALA A 7 19.73 2.89 -8.30
N ARG A 8 19.00 3.47 -9.26
CA ARG A 8 18.76 4.92 -9.31
C ARG A 8 17.94 5.38 -8.12
N ILE A 9 16.84 4.66 -7.77
CA ILE A 9 16.03 4.98 -6.60
C ILE A 9 16.91 5.05 -5.34
N LEU A 10 17.72 4.03 -5.09
CA LEU A 10 18.58 3.97 -3.91
C LEU A 10 19.69 5.05 -3.89
N LYS A 11 20.18 5.47 -5.07
CA LYS A 11 21.28 6.46 -5.18
C LYS A 11 20.78 7.91 -5.23
N GLU A 12 19.60 8.13 -5.80
CA GLU A 12 19.06 9.46 -6.06
C GLU A 12 18.03 9.90 -5.01
N THR A 13 17.63 8.99 -4.09
CA THR A 13 16.69 9.26 -3.01
C THR A 13 17.20 8.73 -1.67
N GLU A 14 16.48 8.99 -0.59
CA GLU A 14 16.78 8.44 0.74
C GLU A 14 16.17 7.04 0.96
N CYS A 15 15.65 6.39 -0.08
CA CYS A 15 15.10 5.04 0.02
C CYS A 15 16.22 4.01 0.20
N HIS A 16 15.96 3.03 1.08
CA HIS A 16 16.90 1.94 1.36
C HIS A 16 16.48 0.61 0.71
N THR A 17 15.26 0.52 0.22
CA THR A 17 14.66 -0.69 -0.35
C THR A 17 13.74 -0.34 -1.51
N VAL A 18 13.39 -1.35 -2.32
CA VAL A 18 12.36 -1.22 -3.35
C VAL A 18 11.24 -2.23 -3.12
N LYS A 19 10.01 -1.90 -3.55
CA LYS A 19 8.88 -2.84 -3.57
C LYS A 19 8.60 -3.24 -5.01
N LEU A 20 8.33 -4.53 -5.25
CA LEU A 20 7.98 -5.06 -6.57
C LEU A 20 6.70 -5.90 -6.48
N GLU A 21 5.74 -5.59 -7.35
CA GLU A 21 4.47 -6.32 -7.47
C GLU A 21 4.61 -7.53 -8.38
N GLY A 22 4.09 -8.67 -7.91
CA GLY A 22 4.05 -9.94 -8.61
C GLY A 22 4.67 -11.07 -7.81
N GLY A 23 4.16 -12.29 -8.07
CA GLY A 23 4.61 -13.54 -7.43
C GLY A 23 5.57 -14.32 -8.31
N VAL A 24 5.19 -15.55 -8.67
CA VAL A 24 6.00 -16.49 -9.49
C VAL A 24 6.58 -15.82 -10.73
N GLN A 25 5.79 -15.01 -11.45
CA GLN A 25 6.22 -14.34 -12.68
C GLN A 25 7.31 -13.29 -12.46
N GLN A 26 7.48 -12.76 -11.24
CA GLN A 26 8.49 -11.77 -10.90
C GLN A 26 9.63 -12.31 -10.03
N ALA A 27 9.59 -13.58 -9.66
CA ALA A 27 10.63 -14.21 -8.84
C ALA A 27 12.04 -14.03 -9.42
N GLY A 28 12.20 -14.19 -10.74
CA GLY A 28 13.48 -13.96 -11.42
C GLY A 28 13.97 -12.51 -11.34
N THR A 29 13.07 -11.55 -11.41
CA THR A 29 13.39 -10.11 -11.27
C THR A 29 13.80 -9.81 -9.82
N ILE A 30 13.07 -10.33 -8.84
CA ILE A 30 13.38 -10.18 -7.41
C ILE A 30 14.76 -10.77 -7.12
N ALA A 31 15.04 -12.00 -7.56
CA ALA A 31 16.33 -12.65 -7.36
C ALA A 31 17.49 -11.86 -7.98
N ALA A 32 17.30 -11.29 -9.16
CA ALA A 32 18.31 -10.46 -9.82
C ALA A 32 18.58 -9.15 -9.05
N LEU A 33 17.55 -8.50 -8.49
CA LEU A 33 17.70 -7.32 -7.64
C LEU A 33 18.44 -7.67 -6.34
N VAL A 34 18.02 -8.72 -5.66
CA VAL A 34 18.66 -9.19 -4.41
C VAL A 34 20.11 -9.55 -4.64
N SER A 35 20.41 -10.27 -5.73
CA SER A 35 21.80 -10.63 -6.11
C SER A 35 22.66 -9.39 -6.42
N ALA A 36 22.06 -8.28 -6.85
CA ALA A 36 22.73 -7.01 -7.05
C ALA A 36 22.90 -6.20 -5.74
N GLY A 37 22.52 -6.75 -4.59
CA GLY A 37 22.59 -6.09 -3.28
C GLY A 37 21.47 -5.10 -3.00
N ILE A 38 20.36 -5.16 -3.74
CA ILE A 38 19.20 -4.30 -3.58
C ILE A 38 18.15 -5.04 -2.75
N PRO A 39 17.80 -4.56 -1.52
CA PRO A 39 16.77 -5.19 -0.71
C PRO A 39 15.39 -5.00 -1.36
N VAL A 40 14.62 -6.11 -1.46
CA VAL A 40 13.30 -6.11 -2.12
C VAL A 40 12.22 -6.52 -1.14
N MET A 41 11.16 -5.72 -1.06
CA MET A 41 9.87 -6.11 -0.51
C MET A 41 8.99 -6.63 -1.65
N GLY A 42 8.49 -7.85 -1.54
CA GLY A 42 7.52 -8.39 -2.49
C GLY A 42 6.12 -7.82 -2.28
N HIS A 43 5.24 -8.02 -3.27
CA HIS A 43 3.83 -7.65 -3.15
C HIS A 43 2.98 -8.59 -4.00
N ILE A 44 2.09 -9.32 -3.36
CA ILE A 44 1.19 -10.29 -3.98
C ILE A 44 -0.28 -10.04 -3.60
N GLY A 45 -1.16 -10.77 -4.23
CA GLY A 45 -2.60 -10.55 -4.13
C GLY A 45 -3.08 -9.60 -5.20
N LEU A 46 -3.84 -8.57 -4.85
CA LEU A 46 -4.18 -7.50 -5.78
C LEU A 46 -2.90 -6.71 -6.10
N GLN A 47 -2.70 -6.45 -7.39
CA GLN A 47 -1.55 -5.72 -7.90
C GLN A 47 -2.06 -4.44 -8.58
N PRO A 48 -2.03 -3.27 -7.91
CA PRO A 48 -2.56 -2.02 -8.47
C PRO A 48 -2.00 -1.66 -9.84
N GLN A 49 -0.73 -1.94 -10.12
CA GLN A 49 -0.12 -1.69 -11.44
C GLN A 49 -0.70 -2.58 -12.53
N SER A 50 -1.26 -3.73 -12.18
CA SER A 50 -1.84 -4.72 -13.09
C SER A 50 -3.37 -4.75 -13.02
N VAL A 51 -4.02 -3.81 -12.35
CA VAL A 51 -5.47 -3.83 -12.04
C VAL A 51 -6.35 -3.99 -13.29
N LEU A 52 -5.94 -3.41 -14.42
CA LEU A 52 -6.68 -3.52 -15.69
C LEU A 52 -6.67 -4.95 -16.22
N THR A 53 -5.53 -5.62 -16.18
CA THR A 53 -5.38 -7.02 -16.64
C THR A 53 -6.03 -8.00 -15.66
N MET A 54 -6.10 -7.65 -14.37
CA MET A 54 -6.79 -8.42 -13.32
C MET A 54 -8.32 -8.24 -13.34
N GLY A 55 -8.84 -7.37 -14.20
CA GLY A 55 -10.28 -7.11 -14.34
C GLY A 55 -10.87 -6.28 -13.20
N GLY A 56 -10.08 -5.38 -12.60
CA GLY A 56 -10.49 -4.43 -11.58
C GLY A 56 -10.04 -4.81 -10.16
N TYR A 57 -10.49 -4.00 -9.19
CA TYR A 57 -10.21 -4.20 -7.77
C TYR A 57 -11.06 -5.35 -7.20
N LYS A 58 -10.53 -6.57 -7.23
CA LYS A 58 -11.22 -7.77 -6.75
C LYS A 58 -10.44 -8.46 -5.65
N VAL A 59 -11.16 -9.00 -4.66
CA VAL A 59 -10.57 -9.85 -3.62
C VAL A 59 -10.00 -11.11 -4.27
N GLN A 60 -8.74 -11.39 -4.01
CA GLN A 60 -8.03 -12.57 -4.52
C GLN A 60 -8.38 -13.80 -3.68
N ARG A 61 -8.72 -14.92 -4.34
CA ARG A 61 -9.26 -16.13 -3.70
C ARG A 61 -8.61 -17.44 -4.14
N ASP A 62 -7.71 -17.38 -5.10
CA ASP A 62 -6.98 -18.55 -5.55
C ASP A 62 -5.88 -18.90 -4.55
N GLU A 63 -6.21 -19.76 -3.59
CA GLU A 63 -5.31 -20.14 -2.50
C GLU A 63 -4.02 -20.78 -3.02
N GLU A 64 -4.13 -21.68 -4.00
CA GLU A 64 -2.96 -22.39 -4.55
C GLU A 64 -1.99 -21.41 -5.22
N GLN A 65 -2.51 -20.51 -6.06
CA GLN A 65 -1.70 -19.50 -6.72
C GLN A 65 -1.07 -18.53 -5.71
N LEU A 66 -1.82 -18.08 -4.72
CA LEU A 66 -1.34 -17.11 -3.72
C LEU A 66 -0.25 -17.71 -2.83
N LEU A 67 -0.35 -18.99 -2.44
CA LEU A 67 0.69 -19.69 -1.70
C LEU A 67 1.94 -19.91 -2.57
N ALA A 68 1.78 -20.26 -3.85
CA ALA A 68 2.88 -20.38 -4.79
C ALA A 68 3.60 -19.04 -5.01
N ASP A 69 2.84 -17.96 -5.17
CA ASP A 69 3.38 -16.59 -5.31
C ASP A 69 4.17 -16.17 -4.07
N ALA A 70 3.62 -16.40 -2.88
CA ALA A 70 4.25 -16.06 -1.62
C ALA A 70 5.59 -16.79 -1.45
N LYS A 71 5.60 -18.11 -1.73
CA LYS A 71 6.80 -18.92 -1.64
C LYS A 71 7.85 -18.52 -2.66
N ALA A 72 7.44 -18.23 -3.90
CA ALA A 72 8.37 -17.78 -4.95
C ALA A 72 9.05 -16.45 -4.62
N VAL A 73 8.31 -15.52 -3.97
CA VAL A 73 8.85 -14.24 -3.51
C VAL A 73 9.87 -14.43 -2.39
N GLU A 74 9.59 -15.30 -1.41
CA GLU A 74 10.52 -15.65 -0.33
C GLU A 74 11.77 -16.33 -0.89
N ASP A 75 11.61 -17.35 -1.74
CA ASP A 75 12.73 -18.09 -2.33
C ASP A 75 13.60 -17.22 -3.23
N ALA A 76 13.04 -16.17 -3.83
CA ALA A 76 13.80 -15.17 -4.58
C ALA A 76 14.61 -14.22 -3.70
N GLY A 77 14.48 -14.30 -2.36
CA GLY A 77 15.26 -13.53 -1.39
C GLY A 77 14.64 -12.20 -0.98
N ALA A 78 13.34 -11.98 -1.20
CA ALA A 78 12.67 -10.82 -0.63
C ALA A 78 12.76 -10.84 0.90
N PHE A 79 12.92 -9.67 1.53
CA PHE A 79 13.02 -9.58 2.99
C PHE A 79 11.65 -9.50 3.69
N SER A 80 10.59 -9.19 2.96
CA SER A 80 9.20 -9.15 3.41
C SER A 80 8.26 -9.17 2.23
N VAL A 81 6.96 -9.38 2.46
CA VAL A 81 5.94 -9.39 1.41
C VAL A 81 4.66 -8.67 1.85
N VAL A 82 4.13 -7.83 0.98
CA VAL A 82 2.79 -7.23 1.14
C VAL A 82 1.75 -8.23 0.62
N LEU A 83 0.70 -8.43 1.41
CA LEU A 83 -0.47 -9.23 1.07
C LEU A 83 -1.66 -8.29 0.89
N GLU A 84 -2.10 -8.07 -0.36
CA GLU A 84 -3.15 -7.09 -0.65
C GLU A 84 -4.44 -7.73 -1.13
N CYS A 85 -5.55 -7.32 -0.51
CA CYS A 85 -6.92 -7.59 -0.94
C CYS A 85 -7.17 -9.08 -1.24
N MET A 86 -6.91 -9.94 -0.24
CA MET A 86 -7.16 -11.38 -0.29
C MET A 86 -7.97 -11.86 0.89
N GLU A 87 -8.48 -13.09 0.81
CA GLU A 87 -9.23 -13.67 1.93
C GLU A 87 -8.33 -13.84 3.17
N ALA A 88 -8.83 -13.42 4.33
CA ALA A 88 -8.08 -13.45 5.59
C ALA A 88 -7.58 -14.84 5.98
N ALA A 89 -8.33 -15.90 5.64
CA ALA A 89 -7.93 -17.28 5.88
C ALA A 89 -6.71 -17.68 5.04
N ILE A 90 -6.63 -17.20 3.80
CA ILE A 90 -5.48 -17.45 2.90
C ILE A 90 -4.26 -16.68 3.41
N ALA A 91 -4.42 -15.40 3.75
CA ALA A 91 -3.35 -14.58 4.31
C ALA A 91 -2.76 -15.20 5.60
N ALA A 92 -3.62 -15.73 6.48
CA ALA A 92 -3.18 -16.43 7.68
C ALA A 92 -2.32 -17.67 7.37
N LYS A 93 -2.69 -18.45 6.34
CA LYS A 93 -1.90 -19.60 5.89
C LYS A 93 -0.56 -19.19 5.30
N ILE A 94 -0.55 -18.12 4.48
CA ILE A 94 0.68 -17.56 3.92
C ILE A 94 1.62 -17.11 5.04
N THR A 95 1.11 -16.33 6.00
CA THR A 95 1.91 -15.85 7.14
C THR A 95 2.50 -17.00 7.96
N ALA A 96 1.72 -18.07 8.17
CA ALA A 96 2.21 -19.25 8.88
C ALA A 96 3.24 -20.09 8.08
N ALA A 97 3.24 -19.98 6.75
CA ALA A 97 4.10 -20.77 5.86
C ALA A 97 5.44 -20.08 5.55
N LEU A 98 5.50 -18.75 5.63
CA LEU A 98 6.70 -17.96 5.34
C LEU A 98 7.55 -17.74 6.59
N SER A 99 8.86 -17.53 6.37
CA SER A 99 9.81 -17.10 7.39
C SER A 99 10.07 -15.59 7.36
N ILE A 100 9.69 -14.91 6.27
CA ILE A 100 9.80 -13.46 6.11
C ILE A 100 8.52 -12.77 6.59
N PRO A 101 8.62 -11.54 7.14
CA PRO A 101 7.45 -10.78 7.60
C PRO A 101 6.41 -10.52 6.49
N THR A 102 5.14 -10.66 6.85
CA THR A 102 3.99 -10.33 6.00
C THR A 102 3.35 -9.02 6.44
N ILE A 103 3.03 -8.15 5.47
CA ILE A 103 2.39 -6.86 5.70
C ILE A 103 1.02 -6.86 5.02
N GLY A 104 -0.05 -6.87 5.79
CA GLY A 104 -1.41 -6.93 5.27
C GLY A 104 -1.99 -5.57 4.89
N ILE A 105 -2.75 -5.54 3.81
CA ILE A 105 -3.67 -4.46 3.46
C ILE A 105 -4.93 -5.08 2.83
N GLY A 106 -6.03 -5.08 3.57
CA GLY A 106 -7.24 -5.82 3.16
C GLY A 106 -7.05 -7.33 3.11
N ALA A 107 -6.18 -7.88 3.96
CA ALA A 107 -5.86 -9.31 4.06
C ALA A 107 -6.15 -9.92 5.44
N GLY A 108 -6.91 -9.22 6.29
CA GLY A 108 -7.23 -9.66 7.64
C GLY A 108 -6.13 -9.38 8.66
N ALA A 109 -6.33 -9.85 9.90
CA ALA A 109 -5.54 -9.45 11.07
C ALA A 109 -4.34 -10.37 11.37
N HIS A 110 -4.12 -11.42 10.60
CA HIS A 110 -3.12 -12.47 10.92
C HIS A 110 -1.75 -12.22 10.27
N CYS A 111 -1.55 -11.13 9.54
CA CYS A 111 -0.24 -10.71 9.07
C CYS A 111 0.60 -10.13 10.21
N ASP A 112 1.94 -10.17 10.08
CA ASP A 112 2.87 -9.65 11.09
C ASP A 112 2.78 -8.14 11.25
N GLY A 113 2.43 -7.43 10.18
CA GLY A 113 2.18 -5.99 10.18
C GLY A 113 1.01 -5.60 9.30
N GLN A 114 0.62 -4.33 9.37
CA GLN A 114 -0.46 -3.75 8.56
C GLN A 114 0.00 -2.43 7.94
N VAL A 115 -0.45 -2.15 6.73
CA VAL A 115 -0.30 -0.85 6.09
C VAL A 115 -1.67 -0.35 5.65
N LEU A 116 -1.85 0.97 5.65
CA LEU A 116 -3.05 1.62 5.12
C LEU A 116 -2.63 2.90 4.41
N VAL A 117 -3.31 3.23 3.31
CA VAL A 117 -3.11 4.49 2.61
C VAL A 117 -3.48 5.64 3.55
N ILE A 118 -2.60 6.63 3.70
CA ILE A 118 -2.80 7.74 4.65
C ILE A 118 -4.10 8.50 4.40
N ASN A 119 -4.48 8.70 3.14
CA ASN A 119 -5.74 9.37 2.79
C ASN A 119 -6.96 8.59 3.27
N ASP A 120 -6.91 7.25 3.16
CA ASP A 120 -7.97 6.38 3.66
C ASP A 120 -8.03 6.40 5.18
N LEU A 121 -6.88 6.28 5.83
CA LEU A 121 -6.76 6.31 7.29
C LEU A 121 -7.30 7.60 7.90
N LEU A 122 -7.07 8.74 7.23
CA LEU A 122 -7.48 10.06 7.71
C LEU A 122 -8.87 10.49 7.23
N GLY A 123 -9.59 9.66 6.48
CA GLY A 123 -10.93 9.97 5.97
C GLY A 123 -10.93 11.09 4.93
N LEU A 124 -9.93 11.12 4.05
CA LEU A 124 -9.86 12.03 2.91
C LEU A 124 -10.42 11.41 1.64
N THR A 125 -10.44 10.09 1.54
CA THR A 125 -10.98 9.34 0.40
C THR A 125 -12.51 9.35 0.44
N ASP A 126 -13.15 9.59 -0.69
CA ASP A 126 -14.61 9.72 -0.80
C ASP A 126 -15.36 8.40 -0.63
N SER A 127 -14.79 7.35 -1.20
CA SER A 127 -15.38 6.01 -1.20
C SER A 127 -14.27 4.98 -0.94
N PRO A 128 -13.81 4.86 0.32
CA PRO A 128 -12.72 3.96 0.64
C PRO A 128 -13.14 2.50 0.46
N PRO A 129 -12.21 1.59 0.17
CA PRO A 129 -12.47 0.15 0.15
C PRO A 129 -13.03 -0.36 1.47
N ARG A 130 -13.82 -1.45 1.42
CA ARG A 130 -14.49 -2.04 2.60
C ARG A 130 -13.54 -2.37 3.76
N PHE A 131 -12.29 -2.69 3.48
CA PHE A 131 -11.31 -3.05 4.52
C PHE A 131 -10.74 -1.84 5.26
N VAL A 132 -11.01 -0.62 4.79
CA VAL A 132 -10.53 0.62 5.41
C VAL A 132 -11.34 0.92 6.66
N LYS A 133 -10.65 1.25 7.73
CA LYS A 133 -11.19 1.91 8.91
C LYS A 133 -10.63 3.32 8.96
N GLU A 134 -11.51 4.30 8.88
CA GLU A 134 -11.13 5.69 9.08
C GLU A 134 -10.88 5.97 10.56
N TYR A 135 -9.75 6.59 10.88
CA TYR A 135 -9.36 7.01 12.23
C TYR A 135 -9.57 8.51 12.47
N ALA A 136 -9.84 9.25 11.39
CA ALA A 136 -10.21 10.66 11.41
C ALA A 136 -11.19 10.93 10.28
N GLN A 137 -11.82 12.13 10.29
CA GLN A 137 -12.74 12.59 9.23
C GLN A 137 -12.28 13.96 8.72
N LEU A 138 -11.04 14.02 8.24
CA LEU A 138 -10.43 15.28 7.84
C LEU A 138 -11.12 15.90 6.63
N ARG A 139 -11.74 15.12 5.77
CA ARG A 139 -12.47 15.66 4.61
C ARG A 139 -13.61 16.58 5.02
N SER A 140 -14.48 16.16 5.94
CA SER A 140 -15.56 17.01 6.45
C SER A 140 -14.99 18.22 7.20
N THR A 141 -14.02 18.00 8.08
CA THR A 141 -13.37 19.07 8.85
C THR A 141 -12.78 20.15 7.96
N ILE A 142 -12.08 19.75 6.88
CA ILE A 142 -11.49 20.70 5.92
C ILE A 142 -12.61 21.42 5.14
N SER A 143 -13.62 20.68 4.68
CA SER A 143 -14.75 21.27 3.93
C SER A 143 -15.51 22.29 4.76
N ASP A 144 -15.77 21.99 6.03
CA ASP A 144 -16.46 22.88 6.95
C ASP A 144 -15.64 24.14 7.24
N ALA A 145 -14.33 23.99 7.47
CA ALA A 145 -13.42 25.11 7.69
C ALA A 145 -13.34 26.04 6.46
N VAL A 146 -13.24 25.48 5.25
CA VAL A 146 -13.23 26.27 4.02
C VAL A 146 -14.58 26.96 3.80
N SER A 147 -15.68 26.28 4.08
CA SER A 147 -17.03 26.84 3.96
C SER A 147 -17.23 28.00 4.92
N GLN A 148 -16.78 27.87 6.18
CA GLN A 148 -16.82 28.92 7.18
C GLN A 148 -15.98 30.14 6.75
N TYR A 149 -14.74 29.88 6.28
CA TYR A 149 -13.90 30.96 5.75
C TYR A 149 -14.59 31.75 4.62
N CYS A 150 -15.20 31.03 3.67
CA CYS A 150 -15.94 31.71 2.59
C CYS A 150 -17.10 32.54 3.09
N GLN A 151 -17.84 32.06 4.10
CA GLN A 151 -18.93 32.83 4.74
C GLN A 151 -18.41 34.09 5.44
N ASP A 152 -17.33 33.98 6.19
CA ASP A 152 -16.72 35.08 6.93
C ASP A 152 -16.22 36.19 5.98
N VAL A 153 -15.60 35.80 4.86
CA VAL A 153 -15.18 36.74 3.82
C VAL A 153 -16.38 37.45 3.18
N GLN A 154 -17.44 36.68 2.84
CA GLN A 154 -18.64 37.26 2.22
C GLN A 154 -19.39 38.20 3.17
N SER A 155 -19.44 37.87 4.45
CA SER A 155 -20.09 38.71 5.49
C SER A 155 -19.19 39.83 6.00
N LYS A 156 -17.94 39.92 5.55
CA LYS A 156 -16.91 40.86 5.98
C LYS A 156 -16.58 40.78 7.48
N THR A 157 -16.71 39.58 8.06
CA THR A 157 -16.27 39.29 9.42
C THR A 157 -14.82 38.87 9.49
N PHE A 158 -14.25 38.44 8.35
CA PHE A 158 -12.83 38.20 8.17
C PHE A 158 -12.31 39.02 6.97
N PRO A 159 -11.13 39.69 7.06
CA PRO A 159 -10.30 39.82 8.26
C PRO A 159 -10.92 40.82 9.26
N ASP A 160 -10.69 40.59 10.54
CA ASP A 160 -11.01 41.56 11.58
C ASP A 160 -9.78 42.40 11.98
N SER A 161 -9.91 43.21 13.06
CA SER A 161 -8.83 44.09 13.52
C SER A 161 -7.60 43.31 14.03
N SER A 162 -7.74 42.06 14.43
CA SER A 162 -6.62 41.21 14.87
C SER A 162 -5.85 40.57 13.69
N ASN A 163 -6.47 40.52 12.53
CA ASN A 163 -5.91 39.96 11.31
C ASN A 163 -5.54 41.06 10.27
N SER A 164 -5.52 42.33 10.67
CA SER A 164 -5.22 43.49 9.80
C SER A 164 -3.98 44.24 10.27
N TYR A 165 -3.24 44.86 9.34
CA TYR A 165 -2.03 45.66 9.61
C TYR A 165 -2.36 47.13 9.54
#